data_63a908cd7e6018d6e1ac3058c56a50c3
#
_entry.id   63a908cd7e6018d6e1ac3058c56a50c3
#
_cell.length_a   1.000
_cell.length_b   1.000
_cell.length_c   1.000
_cell.angle_alpha   90.00
_cell.angle_beta   90.00
_cell.angle_gamma   90.00
#
_symmetry.space_group_name_H-M   'P 1'
#
loop_
_entity.id
_entity.type
_entity.pdbx_description
1 polymer ?
#
loop_
_entity_poly.entity_id
_entity_poly.type
_entity_poly.pdbx_seq_one_letter_code
_entity_poly.pdbx_strand_id
1 'polypeptide(L)'
;IMKYWLIDYDVDGFRLDAVTSYYTGNVDKNVEFLGWLNTEAKKIKSDSYIVGEAWVGSDYEINRYYQSGVDSFFLFTGAQATGSIASLVKLQSGKTLGKLFTTLQSTYTKGILAPFLGNHDTMRPGSFMPGIENVKMSAGVLSMMNGGTFVYYGEEIGMISKNGTSSDPHKRIAMKWKEKTIYPGVCYTTPDGISIDESYYYYPSVEEQMADENSILNYYKAAMRLRNAFPSIARGTVENHSDGQNSYICVITKTYLDEKITIVFNLDSFEQNVIIDYAALGCSEIVGELYVDNSTKATYDGTGNLTMPPQSIVILK
;
A
#
# COMPACT_ATOMS: atom_id res chain seq x y z
N ILE A 1 13.68 3.29 -28.61
CA ILE A 1 13.87 2.93 -27.20
C ILE A 1 12.77 1.95 -26.75
N MET A 2 11.46 2.33 -26.76
CA MET A 2 10.37 1.46 -26.28
C MET A 2 10.32 0.09 -26.98
N LYS A 3 10.44 0.05 -28.31
CA LYS A 3 10.46 -1.21 -29.09
C LYS A 3 11.59 -2.15 -28.63
N TYR A 4 12.77 -1.63 -28.40
CA TYR A 4 13.92 -2.38 -27.89
C TYR A 4 13.62 -3.08 -26.58
N TRP A 5 13.05 -2.36 -25.60
CA TRP A 5 12.73 -2.95 -24.31
C TRP A 5 11.51 -3.88 -24.34
N LEU A 6 10.43 -3.47 -25.04
CA LEU A 6 9.18 -4.25 -25.07
C LEU A 6 9.26 -5.50 -25.94
N ILE A 7 10.11 -5.50 -27.00
CA ILE A 7 10.21 -6.63 -27.92
C ILE A 7 11.49 -7.41 -27.69
N ASP A 8 12.67 -6.74 -27.73
CA ASP A 8 13.95 -7.45 -27.71
C ASP A 8 14.27 -7.99 -26.31
N TYR A 9 13.81 -7.32 -25.25
CA TYR A 9 13.97 -7.73 -23.85
C TYR A 9 12.67 -8.19 -23.19
N ASP A 10 11.55 -8.11 -23.87
CA ASP A 10 10.22 -8.57 -23.41
C ASP A 10 9.81 -8.05 -22.03
N VAL A 11 10.16 -6.79 -21.71
CA VAL A 11 9.69 -6.17 -20.45
C VAL A 11 8.17 -5.92 -20.50
N ASP A 12 7.52 -5.94 -19.33
CA ASP A 12 6.05 -5.81 -19.24
C ASP A 12 5.59 -4.35 -19.26
N GLY A 13 6.50 -3.39 -19.19
CA GLY A 13 6.13 -1.96 -19.23
C GLY A 13 7.20 -1.03 -18.66
N PHE A 14 6.78 0.15 -18.22
CA PHE A 14 7.69 1.21 -17.79
C PHE A 14 7.19 1.96 -16.57
N ARG A 15 8.10 2.30 -15.66
CA ARG A 15 7.93 3.42 -14.75
C ARG A 15 8.51 4.68 -15.37
N LEU A 16 7.70 5.71 -15.49
CA LEU A 16 8.09 7.00 -16.05
C LEU A 16 8.46 7.96 -14.93
N ASP A 17 9.71 8.43 -14.97
CA ASP A 17 10.26 9.35 -13.99
C ASP A 17 9.72 10.77 -14.20
N ALA A 18 9.43 11.48 -13.11
CA ALA A 18 9.15 12.91 -13.04
C ALA A 18 8.26 13.45 -14.19
N VAL A 19 7.14 12.80 -14.46
CA VAL A 19 6.26 13.13 -15.60
C VAL A 19 5.71 14.56 -15.57
N THR A 20 5.76 15.22 -14.42
CA THR A 20 5.40 16.63 -14.25
C THR A 20 6.41 17.58 -14.87
N SER A 21 7.63 17.10 -15.17
CA SER A 21 8.77 17.89 -15.61
C SER A 21 9.09 17.79 -17.10
N TYR A 22 8.38 16.95 -17.87
CA TYR A 22 8.60 16.84 -19.32
C TYR A 22 8.33 18.18 -20.04
N TYR A 23 7.29 18.87 -19.61
CA TYR A 23 6.99 20.27 -19.96
C TYR A 23 6.71 21.02 -18.66
N THR A 24 7.77 21.48 -17.99
CA THR A 24 7.69 22.13 -16.67
C THR A 24 6.62 23.22 -16.62
N GLY A 25 5.71 23.11 -15.65
CA GLY A 25 4.63 24.07 -15.44
C GLY A 25 3.46 23.96 -16.45
N ASN A 26 3.48 23.00 -17.38
CA ASN A 26 2.41 22.82 -18.37
C ASN A 26 1.82 21.40 -18.31
N VAL A 27 0.82 21.24 -17.44
CA VAL A 27 0.16 19.93 -17.22
C VAL A 27 -0.46 19.39 -18.50
N ASP A 28 -1.09 20.25 -19.33
CA ASP A 28 -1.80 19.80 -20.52
C ASP A 28 -0.83 19.24 -21.57
N LYS A 29 0.36 19.86 -21.74
CA LYS A 29 1.41 19.30 -22.61
C LYS A 29 2.02 18.01 -22.06
N ASN A 30 2.15 17.88 -20.73
CA ASN A 30 2.58 16.64 -20.12
C ASN A 30 1.56 15.52 -20.41
N VAL A 31 0.27 15.79 -20.24
CA VAL A 31 -0.82 14.83 -20.51
C VAL A 31 -0.85 14.45 -22.00
N GLU A 32 -0.71 15.40 -22.92
CA GLU A 32 -0.65 15.14 -24.37
C GLU A 32 0.52 14.22 -24.72
N PHE A 33 1.72 14.54 -24.24
CA PHE A 33 2.93 13.74 -24.48
C PHE A 33 2.81 12.32 -23.89
N LEU A 34 2.31 12.19 -22.67
CA LEU A 34 2.08 10.91 -22.02
C LEU A 34 1.05 10.09 -22.79
N GLY A 35 0.00 10.71 -23.32
CA GLY A 35 -1.00 10.05 -24.17
C GLY A 35 -0.41 9.51 -25.45
N TRP A 36 0.46 10.29 -26.12
CA TRP A 36 1.21 9.82 -27.27
C TRP A 36 2.11 8.64 -26.89
N LEU A 37 2.90 8.75 -25.82
CA LEU A 37 3.82 7.71 -25.37
C LEU A 37 3.08 6.40 -25.05
N ASN A 38 1.98 6.48 -24.31
CA ASN A 38 1.15 5.33 -23.98
C ASN A 38 0.58 4.68 -25.24
N THR A 39 0.07 5.47 -26.17
CA THR A 39 -0.47 4.97 -27.43
C THR A 39 0.60 4.23 -28.25
N GLU A 40 1.80 4.78 -28.36
CA GLU A 40 2.90 4.13 -29.10
C GLU A 40 3.39 2.86 -28.40
N ALA A 41 3.46 2.83 -27.06
CA ALA A 41 3.81 1.62 -26.32
C ALA A 41 2.77 0.50 -26.53
N LYS A 42 1.49 0.81 -26.41
CA LYS A 42 0.37 -0.15 -26.64
C LYS A 42 0.30 -0.69 -28.09
N LYS A 43 0.76 0.08 -29.09
CA LYS A 43 0.91 -0.42 -30.47
C LYS A 43 2.03 -1.47 -30.58
N ILE A 44 3.06 -1.38 -29.75
CA ILE A 44 4.19 -2.30 -29.74
C ILE A 44 3.84 -3.57 -28.94
N LYS A 45 3.32 -3.39 -27.73
CA LYS A 45 2.89 -4.45 -26.80
C LYS A 45 1.59 -4.01 -26.15
N SER A 46 0.47 -4.57 -26.58
CA SER A 46 -0.89 -4.09 -26.22
C SER A 46 -1.21 -4.19 -24.73
N ASP A 47 -0.58 -5.15 -24.03
CA ASP A 47 -0.74 -5.42 -22.61
C ASP A 47 0.38 -4.78 -21.74
N SER A 48 1.26 -3.97 -22.35
CA SER A 48 2.29 -3.25 -21.57
C SER A 48 1.67 -2.37 -20.51
N TYR A 49 2.26 -2.37 -19.30
CA TYR A 49 1.80 -1.55 -18.17
C TYR A 49 2.70 -0.33 -17.98
N ILE A 50 2.11 0.85 -17.89
CA ILE A 50 2.84 2.10 -17.67
C ILE A 50 2.38 2.75 -16.37
N VAL A 51 3.33 3.07 -15.48
CA VAL A 51 3.08 3.85 -14.28
C VAL A 51 3.92 5.13 -14.27
N GLY A 52 3.28 6.28 -14.08
CA GLY A 52 3.93 7.58 -14.06
C GLY A 52 4.16 8.12 -12.65
N GLU A 53 5.30 8.75 -12.44
CA GLU A 53 5.55 9.52 -11.22
C GLU A 53 5.10 10.96 -11.39
N ALA A 54 3.84 11.21 -11.01
CA ALA A 54 3.29 12.56 -10.88
C ALA A 54 3.36 13.01 -9.42
N TRP A 55 4.50 13.58 -9.01
CA TRP A 55 4.66 14.06 -7.63
C TRP A 55 3.98 15.42 -7.46
N VAL A 56 2.71 15.37 -7.15
CA VAL A 56 1.84 16.53 -6.91
C VAL A 56 1.07 16.40 -5.60
N GLY A 57 0.61 17.52 -5.07
CA GLY A 57 0.08 17.62 -3.72
C GLY A 57 -1.42 17.32 -3.57
N SER A 58 -2.15 17.03 -4.65
CA SER A 58 -3.58 16.79 -4.57
C SER A 58 -4.05 15.69 -5.51
N ASP A 59 -5.11 14.97 -5.08
CA ASP A 59 -5.77 13.94 -5.89
C ASP A 59 -6.35 14.52 -7.19
N TYR A 60 -6.82 15.77 -7.15
CA TYR A 60 -7.31 16.48 -8.33
C TYR A 60 -6.21 16.61 -9.40
N GLU A 61 -5.00 17.01 -9.01
CA GLU A 61 -3.89 17.14 -9.94
C GLU A 61 -3.42 15.80 -10.48
N ILE A 62 -3.30 14.76 -9.63
CA ILE A 62 -2.98 13.40 -10.09
C ILE A 62 -4.02 12.93 -11.09
N ASN A 63 -5.31 13.14 -10.82
CA ASN A 63 -6.40 12.70 -11.68
C ASN A 63 -6.37 13.38 -13.07
N ARG A 64 -5.80 14.59 -13.21
CA ARG A 64 -5.58 15.22 -14.51
C ARG A 64 -4.66 14.40 -15.40
N TYR A 65 -3.60 13.79 -14.83
CA TYR A 65 -2.66 12.96 -15.58
C TYR A 65 -3.30 11.69 -16.13
N TYR A 66 -4.34 11.14 -15.47
CA TYR A 66 -5.08 9.99 -15.98
C TYR A 66 -5.85 10.30 -17.30
N GLN A 67 -6.01 11.56 -17.67
CA GLN A 67 -6.58 11.91 -18.99
C GLN A 67 -5.65 11.52 -20.15
N SER A 68 -4.37 11.27 -19.89
CA SER A 68 -3.40 10.73 -20.85
C SER A 68 -3.70 9.29 -21.29
N GLY A 69 -4.48 8.54 -20.51
CA GLY A 69 -4.72 7.12 -20.73
C GLY A 69 -3.57 6.21 -20.23
N VAL A 70 -2.52 6.76 -19.62
CA VAL A 70 -1.50 5.98 -18.90
C VAL A 70 -2.17 5.16 -17.82
N ASP A 71 -1.75 3.89 -17.67
CA ASP A 71 -2.46 2.92 -16.84
C ASP A 71 -2.53 3.33 -15.37
N SER A 72 -1.45 3.88 -14.82
CA SER A 72 -1.36 4.26 -13.40
C SER A 72 -0.51 5.50 -13.15
N PHE A 73 -0.81 6.17 -12.04
CA PHE A 73 0.09 7.16 -11.42
C PHE A 73 0.20 6.87 -9.92
N PHE A 74 1.42 7.06 -9.37
CA PHE A 74 1.66 6.86 -7.94
C PHE A 74 0.80 7.81 -7.09
N LEU A 75 0.12 7.24 -6.08
CA LEU A 75 -0.77 7.97 -5.19
C LEU A 75 0.04 8.67 -4.07
N PHE A 76 0.70 9.77 -4.39
CA PHE A 76 1.53 10.52 -3.43
C PHE A 76 0.73 11.09 -2.25
N THR A 77 -0.54 11.42 -2.43
CA THR A 77 -1.43 11.86 -1.36
C THR A 77 -1.71 10.78 -0.30
N GLY A 78 -1.57 9.51 -0.67
CA GLY A 78 -1.67 8.37 0.24
C GLY A 78 -0.39 8.04 1.00
N ALA A 79 0.76 8.44 0.44
CA ALA A 79 2.10 8.01 0.84
C ALA A 79 2.78 8.94 1.86
N GLN A 80 3.90 8.47 2.42
CA GLN A 80 4.77 9.21 3.32
C GLN A 80 4.17 9.45 4.72
N ALA A 81 4.93 10.13 5.57
CA ALA A 81 4.58 10.41 6.97
C ALA A 81 3.28 11.23 7.12
N THR A 82 2.99 12.09 6.14
CA THR A 82 1.83 12.99 6.11
C THR A 82 0.73 12.51 5.17
N GLY A 83 0.95 11.40 4.45
CA GLY A 83 -0.04 10.82 3.57
C GLY A 83 -1.26 10.27 4.32
N SER A 84 -2.37 10.12 3.61
CA SER A 84 -3.65 9.74 4.21
C SER A 84 -3.58 8.37 4.91
N ILE A 85 -2.87 7.38 4.34
CA ILE A 85 -2.78 6.04 4.94
C ILE A 85 -2.10 6.12 6.32
N ALA A 86 -0.88 6.68 6.38
CA ALA A 86 -0.13 6.80 7.61
C ALA A 86 -0.85 7.67 8.66
N SER A 87 -1.44 8.77 8.21
CA SER A 87 -2.17 9.68 9.11
C SER A 87 -3.38 9.01 9.75
N LEU A 88 -4.18 8.27 8.97
CA LEU A 88 -5.36 7.60 9.48
C LEU A 88 -5.03 6.46 10.44
N VAL A 89 -3.95 5.71 10.19
CA VAL A 89 -3.47 4.68 11.11
C VAL A 89 -2.97 5.30 12.41
N LYS A 90 -2.12 6.33 12.35
CA LYS A 90 -1.62 7.03 13.56
C LYS A 90 -2.73 7.68 14.38
N LEU A 91 -3.76 8.22 13.74
CA LEU A 91 -4.91 8.83 14.38
C LEU A 91 -6.01 7.83 14.74
N GLN A 92 -5.82 6.54 14.41
CA GLN A 92 -6.79 5.48 14.64
C GLN A 92 -8.19 5.80 14.06
N SER A 93 -8.24 6.44 12.89
CA SER A 93 -9.47 7.03 12.35
C SER A 93 -10.16 6.11 11.33
N GLY A 94 -10.87 5.09 11.82
CA GLY A 94 -11.56 4.09 11.02
C GLY A 94 -12.67 4.66 10.14
N LYS A 95 -13.55 5.49 10.68
CA LYS A 95 -14.60 6.13 9.87
C LYS A 95 -14.05 6.97 8.73
N THR A 96 -12.95 7.69 8.97
CA THR A 96 -12.31 8.49 7.92
C THR A 96 -11.62 7.60 6.89
N LEU A 97 -11.10 6.43 7.30
CA LEU A 97 -10.57 5.43 6.38
C LEU A 97 -11.65 4.94 5.41
N GLY A 98 -12.86 4.64 5.91
CA GLY A 98 -13.99 4.27 5.05
C GLY A 98 -14.34 5.34 4.02
N LYS A 99 -14.32 6.62 4.44
CA LYS A 99 -14.52 7.76 3.53
C LYS A 99 -13.38 7.89 2.51
N LEU A 100 -12.14 7.63 2.90
CA LEU A 100 -10.99 7.66 1.98
C LEU A 100 -11.20 6.67 0.83
N PHE A 101 -11.60 5.43 1.10
CA PHE A 101 -11.85 4.42 0.07
C PHE A 101 -12.88 4.90 -0.97
N THR A 102 -14.01 5.42 -0.53
CA THR A 102 -15.06 5.92 -1.43
C THR A 102 -14.67 7.22 -2.15
N THR A 103 -13.92 8.09 -1.50
CA THR A 103 -13.40 9.31 -2.13
C THR A 103 -12.42 8.99 -3.24
N LEU A 104 -11.47 8.08 -3.01
CA LEU A 104 -10.54 7.65 -4.06
C LEU A 104 -11.27 7.01 -5.24
N GLN A 105 -12.26 6.15 -4.98
CA GLN A 105 -13.07 5.55 -6.03
C GLN A 105 -13.81 6.59 -6.87
N SER A 106 -14.40 7.61 -6.24
CA SER A 106 -15.13 8.68 -6.96
C SER A 106 -14.21 9.64 -7.69
N THR A 107 -13.00 9.86 -7.19
CA THR A 107 -12.01 10.76 -7.80
C THR A 107 -11.34 10.10 -9.00
N TYR A 108 -10.89 8.86 -8.84
CA TYR A 108 -10.15 8.15 -9.88
C TYR A 108 -11.06 7.19 -10.66
N THR A 109 -11.79 7.75 -11.60
CA THR A 109 -12.72 7.00 -12.46
C THR A 109 -12.07 6.39 -13.70
N LYS A 110 -10.80 6.71 -13.94
CA LYS A 110 -9.98 6.20 -15.05
C LYS A 110 -8.69 5.60 -14.51
N GLY A 111 -8.20 4.59 -15.22
CA GLY A 111 -6.94 3.93 -14.92
C GLY A 111 -6.95 3.11 -13.62
N ILE A 112 -5.77 2.78 -13.14
CA ILE A 112 -5.53 1.92 -11.99
C ILE A 112 -4.77 2.72 -10.93
N LEU A 113 -5.26 2.77 -9.70
CA LEU A 113 -4.52 3.39 -8.59
C LEU A 113 -3.18 2.68 -8.35
N ALA A 114 -2.14 3.43 -8.02
CA ALA A 114 -0.84 2.90 -7.61
C ALA A 114 -0.48 3.40 -6.19
N PRO A 115 -1.17 2.90 -5.14
CA PRO A 115 -0.89 3.28 -3.77
C PRO A 115 0.43 2.67 -3.27
N PHE A 116 1.13 3.41 -2.41
CA PHE A 116 2.37 3.02 -1.76
C PHE A 116 2.53 3.75 -0.42
N LEU A 117 3.43 3.30 0.44
CA LEU A 117 3.74 3.97 1.71
C LEU A 117 5.02 4.79 1.62
N GLY A 118 6.06 4.25 1.02
CA GLY A 118 7.34 4.90 0.81
C GLY A 118 7.99 4.46 -0.49
N ASN A 119 9.02 5.19 -0.91
CA ASN A 119 9.83 4.88 -2.08
C ASN A 119 11.30 5.28 -1.86
N HIS A 120 12.12 5.21 -2.91
CA HIS A 120 13.55 5.55 -2.86
C HIS A 120 13.85 7.05 -2.62
N ASP A 121 12.86 7.92 -2.76
CA ASP A 121 12.96 9.37 -2.57
C ASP A 121 12.28 9.85 -1.28
N THR A 122 11.51 8.99 -0.61
CA THR A 122 10.78 9.32 0.61
C THR A 122 11.29 8.53 1.81
N MET A 123 10.91 8.96 3.01
CA MET A 123 11.20 8.18 4.22
C MET A 123 10.50 6.83 4.17
N ARG A 124 11.16 5.80 4.71
CA ARG A 124 10.58 4.45 4.84
C ARG A 124 9.54 4.41 5.97
N PRO A 125 8.47 3.59 5.84
CA PRO A 125 7.45 3.45 6.88
C PRO A 125 8.00 3.12 8.27
N GLY A 126 9.02 2.27 8.36
CA GLY A 126 9.70 1.96 9.61
C GLY A 126 10.28 3.16 10.36
N SER A 127 10.50 4.30 9.67
CA SER A 127 11.01 5.53 10.28
C SER A 127 9.92 6.48 10.78
N PHE A 128 8.73 6.46 10.19
CA PHE A 128 7.70 7.44 10.51
C PHE A 128 6.45 6.86 11.16
N MET A 129 6.30 5.54 11.17
CA MET A 129 5.22 4.88 11.90
C MET A 129 5.68 4.54 13.32
N PRO A 130 4.93 4.95 14.36
CA PRO A 130 5.30 4.69 15.74
C PRO A 130 4.96 3.23 16.12
N GLY A 131 5.99 2.42 16.41
CA GLY A 131 5.83 1.03 16.82
C GLY A 131 5.57 0.04 15.67
N ILE A 132 5.85 -1.21 15.94
CA ILE A 132 5.72 -2.32 14.99
C ILE A 132 4.27 -2.53 14.56
N GLU A 133 3.32 -2.31 15.47
CA GLU A 133 1.89 -2.48 15.25
C GLU A 133 1.39 -1.51 14.16
N ASN A 134 1.82 -0.24 14.23
CA ASN A 134 1.44 0.76 13.24
C ASN A 134 2.14 0.52 11.89
N VAL A 135 3.37 0.00 11.88
CA VAL A 135 4.05 -0.43 10.63
C VAL A 135 3.23 -1.53 9.96
N LYS A 136 2.85 -2.57 10.70
CA LYS A 136 2.01 -3.66 10.19
C LYS A 136 0.63 -3.15 9.76
N MET A 137 -0.04 -2.35 10.61
CA MET A 137 -1.39 -1.87 10.29
C MET A 137 -1.41 -1.00 9.04
N SER A 138 -0.38 -0.15 8.82
CA SER A 138 -0.27 0.64 7.59
C SER A 138 -0.09 -0.24 6.34
N ALA A 139 0.69 -1.32 6.46
CA ALA A 139 0.83 -2.33 5.40
C ALA A 139 -0.49 -3.08 5.13
N GLY A 140 -1.24 -3.39 6.20
CA GLY A 140 -2.57 -3.97 6.10
C GLY A 140 -3.54 -3.07 5.35
N VAL A 141 -3.61 -1.79 5.72
CA VAL A 141 -4.44 -0.81 5.01
C VAL A 141 -4.00 -0.67 3.56
N LEU A 142 -2.69 -0.54 3.28
CA LEU A 142 -2.15 -0.49 1.91
C LEU A 142 -2.59 -1.70 1.09
N SER A 143 -2.49 -2.91 1.65
CA SER A 143 -2.86 -4.14 0.95
C SER A 143 -4.34 -4.25 0.63
N MET A 144 -5.20 -3.58 1.40
CA MET A 144 -6.65 -3.53 1.16
C MET A 144 -7.06 -2.39 0.21
N MET A 145 -6.13 -1.55 -0.27
CA MET A 145 -6.43 -0.50 -1.25
C MET A 145 -6.77 -1.07 -2.63
N ASN A 146 -7.59 -0.34 -3.39
CA ASN A 146 -7.82 -0.62 -4.81
C ASN A 146 -6.56 -0.36 -5.65
N GLY A 147 -6.48 -0.99 -6.81
CA GLY A 147 -5.41 -0.78 -7.79
C GLY A 147 -4.22 -1.72 -7.65
N GLY A 148 -3.06 -1.32 -8.10
CA GLY A 148 -1.78 -2.02 -7.97
C GLY A 148 -0.95 -1.43 -6.82
N THR A 149 -0.82 -2.13 -5.70
CA THR A 149 -0.01 -1.66 -4.58
C THR A 149 1.47 -1.81 -4.85
N PHE A 150 2.26 -0.80 -4.49
CA PHE A 150 3.71 -0.82 -4.58
C PHE A 150 4.33 -0.89 -3.19
N VAL A 151 5.26 -1.82 -3.02
CA VAL A 151 6.03 -2.02 -1.79
C VAL A 151 7.49 -1.74 -2.11
N TYR A 152 8.10 -0.80 -1.40
CA TYR A 152 9.52 -0.51 -1.57
C TYR A 152 10.35 -1.56 -0.83
N TYR A 153 11.40 -2.11 -1.47
CA TYR A 153 12.21 -3.18 -0.88
C TYR A 153 12.67 -2.84 0.54
N GLY A 154 12.60 -3.82 1.44
CA GLY A 154 12.93 -3.67 2.85
C GLY A 154 11.82 -3.05 3.69
N GLU A 155 10.75 -2.54 3.09
CA GLU A 155 9.54 -2.11 3.81
C GLU A 155 8.91 -3.30 4.54
N GLU A 156 8.90 -4.46 3.87
CA GLU A 156 8.36 -5.72 4.38
C GLU A 156 9.13 -6.30 5.58
N ILE A 157 10.30 -5.79 5.88
CA ILE A 157 11.06 -6.13 7.11
C ILE A 157 11.22 -4.91 8.04
N GLY A 158 10.52 -3.82 7.76
CA GLY A 158 10.53 -2.62 8.58
C GLY A 158 11.81 -1.79 8.50
N MET A 159 12.59 -1.89 7.42
CA MET A 159 13.81 -1.07 7.26
C MET A 159 13.49 0.41 7.44
N ILE A 160 14.43 1.13 8.04
CA ILE A 160 14.32 2.56 8.32
C ILE A 160 15.18 3.39 7.37
N SER A 161 14.86 4.68 7.26
CA SER A 161 15.72 5.70 6.70
C SER A 161 16.45 6.38 7.86
N LYS A 162 17.75 6.19 7.99
CA LYS A 162 18.52 6.78 9.10
C LYS A 162 18.43 8.32 9.02
N ASN A 163 18.27 8.94 10.18
CA ASN A 163 18.27 10.38 10.39
C ASN A 163 17.09 11.18 9.81
N GLY A 164 16.01 10.53 9.45
CA GLY A 164 14.79 11.22 8.96
C GLY A 164 15.04 12.18 7.80
N THR A 165 16.13 12.01 7.05
CA THR A 165 16.74 13.08 6.30
C THR A 165 16.34 13.13 4.83
N SER A 166 16.56 14.31 4.29
CA SER A 166 16.62 14.63 2.85
C SER A 166 17.66 13.84 2.07
N SER A 167 18.60 13.12 2.71
CA SER A 167 19.67 12.39 2.02
C SER A 167 19.16 11.06 1.45
N ASP A 168 19.15 10.96 0.13
CA ASP A 168 18.71 9.76 -0.60
C ASP A 168 19.52 8.51 -0.31
N PRO A 169 20.88 8.56 -0.17
CA PRO A 169 21.67 7.39 0.16
C PRO A 169 21.17 6.61 1.39
N HIS A 170 20.68 7.31 2.42
CA HIS A 170 20.18 6.69 3.64
C HIS A 170 18.80 6.02 3.49
N LYS A 171 18.10 6.26 2.39
CA LYS A 171 16.84 5.59 2.03
C LYS A 171 17.09 4.35 1.17
N ARG A 172 18.29 4.22 0.56
CA ARG A 172 18.67 3.25 -0.47
C ARG A 172 19.75 2.28 -0.01
N ILE A 173 19.75 1.96 1.29
CA ILE A 173 20.73 1.04 1.90
C ILE A 173 20.43 -0.41 1.53
N ALA A 174 21.45 -1.27 1.65
CA ALA A 174 21.33 -2.70 1.40
C ALA A 174 20.29 -3.36 2.32
N MET A 175 19.63 -4.40 1.84
CA MET A 175 18.68 -5.20 2.61
C MET A 175 19.38 -5.98 3.71
N LYS A 176 18.80 -6.02 4.90
CA LYS A 176 19.31 -6.84 6.03
C LYS A 176 18.82 -8.28 5.88
N TRP A 177 19.61 -9.10 5.18
CA TRP A 177 19.27 -10.50 4.95
C TRP A 177 19.50 -11.39 6.17
N LYS A 178 20.56 -11.12 6.96
CA LYS A 178 21.01 -11.92 8.12
C LYS A 178 21.13 -11.07 9.37
N GLU A 179 21.19 -11.73 10.54
CA GLU A 179 21.40 -11.10 11.83
C GLU A 179 22.61 -10.16 11.80
N LYS A 180 23.74 -10.64 11.32
CA LYS A 180 24.93 -9.80 11.14
C LYS A 180 24.76 -8.86 9.95
N THR A 181 24.97 -7.57 10.15
CA THR A 181 24.90 -6.56 9.09
C THR A 181 26.03 -6.72 8.07
N ILE A 182 27.22 -7.10 8.52
CA ILE A 182 28.40 -7.27 7.68
C ILE A 182 28.75 -8.76 7.55
N TYR A 183 28.69 -9.29 6.34
CA TYR A 183 29.08 -10.64 5.97
C TYR A 183 29.55 -10.70 4.52
N PRO A 184 30.28 -11.74 4.05
CA PRO A 184 30.74 -11.83 2.67
C PRO A 184 29.61 -11.72 1.66
N GLY A 185 29.77 -10.82 0.69
CA GLY A 185 28.81 -10.61 -0.39
C GLY A 185 27.73 -9.56 -0.11
N VAL A 186 27.70 -8.95 1.09
CA VAL A 186 26.79 -7.84 1.36
C VAL A 186 27.45 -6.49 1.10
N CYS A 187 26.68 -5.53 0.60
CA CYS A 187 27.10 -4.12 0.54
C CYS A 187 26.95 -3.52 1.94
N TYR A 188 28.02 -2.99 2.49
CA TYR A 188 28.07 -2.37 3.82
C TYR A 188 28.38 -0.87 3.79
N THR A 189 28.16 -0.25 2.65
CA THR A 189 28.25 1.21 2.50
C THR A 189 26.99 1.75 1.86
N THR A 190 26.63 2.98 2.20
CA THR A 190 25.64 3.76 1.46
C THR A 190 26.18 4.10 0.06
N PRO A 191 25.34 4.52 -0.88
CA PRO A 191 25.78 4.94 -2.22
C PRO A 191 26.81 6.08 -2.22
N ASP A 192 26.86 6.90 -1.17
CA ASP A 192 27.84 7.98 -0.97
C ASP A 192 29.05 7.55 -0.13
N GLY A 193 29.21 6.23 0.14
CA GLY A 193 30.39 5.66 0.77
C GLY A 193 30.41 5.67 2.30
N ILE A 194 29.31 6.01 2.97
CA ILE A 194 29.22 5.97 4.43
C ILE A 194 29.03 4.51 4.87
N SER A 195 29.79 4.07 5.85
CA SER A 195 29.66 2.71 6.40
C SER A 195 28.30 2.49 7.05
N ILE A 196 27.67 1.36 6.71
CA ILE A 196 26.41 0.90 7.28
C ILE A 196 26.76 0.03 8.51
N ASP A 197 26.19 0.35 9.65
CA ASP A 197 26.26 -0.42 10.89
C ASP A 197 24.86 -0.82 11.40
N GLU A 198 24.78 -1.49 12.54
CA GLU A 198 23.51 -1.96 13.11
C GLU A 198 22.50 -0.84 13.39
N SER A 199 22.95 0.40 13.54
CA SER A 199 22.06 1.55 13.77
C SER A 199 21.19 1.94 12.57
N TYR A 200 21.45 1.38 11.39
CA TYR A 200 20.61 1.52 10.21
C TYR A 200 19.41 0.56 10.19
N TYR A 201 19.40 -0.44 11.09
CA TYR A 201 18.40 -1.49 11.10
C TYR A 201 17.78 -1.60 12.49
N TYR A 202 16.58 -1.08 12.61
CA TYR A 202 15.84 -1.10 13.88
C TYR A 202 15.17 -2.46 14.14
N TYR A 203 14.72 -3.11 13.04
CA TYR A 203 14.04 -4.40 13.10
C TYR A 203 14.95 -5.56 12.69
N PRO A 204 14.61 -6.81 13.07
CA PRO A 204 15.38 -7.99 12.71
C PRO A 204 15.53 -8.19 11.19
N SER A 205 16.46 -9.06 10.80
CA SER A 205 16.76 -9.43 9.42
C SER A 205 15.64 -10.27 8.79
N VAL A 206 15.74 -10.48 7.47
CA VAL A 206 14.87 -11.42 6.74
C VAL A 206 14.90 -12.81 7.37
N GLU A 207 16.10 -13.35 7.65
CA GLU A 207 16.28 -14.71 8.19
C GLU A 207 15.58 -14.86 9.56
N GLU A 208 15.77 -13.90 10.46
CA GLU A 208 15.12 -13.87 11.78
C GLU A 208 13.60 -13.71 11.66
N GLN A 209 13.13 -12.79 10.80
CA GLN A 209 11.70 -12.54 10.62
C GLN A 209 10.97 -13.69 9.92
N MET A 210 11.65 -14.48 9.09
CA MET A 210 11.04 -15.69 8.51
C MET A 210 10.67 -16.73 9.56
N ALA A 211 11.39 -16.78 10.66
CA ALA A 211 11.18 -17.72 11.77
C ALA A 211 10.16 -17.21 12.81
N ASP A 212 9.83 -15.93 12.80
CA ASP A 212 8.89 -15.30 13.74
C ASP A 212 7.51 -15.08 13.11
N GLU A 213 6.49 -15.81 13.60
CA GLU A 213 5.10 -15.71 13.12
C GLU A 213 4.52 -14.28 13.26
N ASN A 214 5.00 -13.53 14.26
CA ASN A 214 4.57 -12.16 14.54
C ASN A 214 5.41 -11.10 13.86
N SER A 215 6.34 -11.46 12.97
CA SER A 215 7.20 -10.51 12.28
C SER A 215 6.43 -9.61 11.30
N ILE A 216 7.05 -8.48 10.93
CA ILE A 216 6.56 -7.59 9.87
C ILE A 216 6.51 -8.38 8.55
N LEU A 217 7.54 -9.17 8.24
CA LEU A 217 7.62 -9.95 7.02
C LEU A 217 6.47 -10.94 6.87
N ASN A 218 6.16 -11.70 7.93
CA ASN A 218 5.07 -12.67 7.87
C ASN A 218 3.70 -11.98 7.82
N TYR A 219 3.56 -10.79 8.40
CA TYR A 219 2.36 -9.97 8.23
C TYR A 219 2.19 -9.51 6.77
N TYR A 220 3.25 -8.98 6.12
CA TYR A 220 3.22 -8.62 4.69
C TYR A 220 2.85 -9.81 3.80
N LYS A 221 3.45 -10.98 4.06
CA LYS A 221 3.12 -12.21 3.32
C LYS A 221 1.65 -12.59 3.48
N ALA A 222 1.10 -12.51 4.69
CA ALA A 222 -0.31 -12.78 4.95
C ALA A 222 -1.21 -11.76 4.22
N ALA A 223 -0.90 -10.48 4.31
CA ALA A 223 -1.63 -9.40 3.64
C ALA A 223 -1.67 -9.58 2.11
N MET A 224 -0.54 -9.90 1.50
CA MET A 224 -0.47 -10.14 0.05
C MET A 224 -1.20 -11.43 -0.36
N ARG A 225 -1.18 -12.47 0.48
CA ARG A 225 -1.98 -13.69 0.23
C ARG A 225 -3.49 -13.38 0.22
N LEU A 226 -3.98 -12.61 1.19
CA LEU A 226 -5.39 -12.20 1.23
C LEU A 226 -5.75 -11.36 0.01
N ARG A 227 -4.91 -10.38 -0.35
CA ARG A 227 -5.11 -9.57 -1.54
C ARG A 227 -5.22 -10.40 -2.81
N ASN A 228 -4.40 -11.45 -2.95
CA ASN A 228 -4.43 -12.34 -4.11
C ASN A 228 -5.59 -13.34 -4.05
N ALA A 229 -6.04 -13.74 -2.86
CA ALA A 229 -7.16 -14.66 -2.69
C ALA A 229 -8.52 -14.01 -3.02
N PHE A 230 -8.64 -12.68 -2.83
CA PHE A 230 -9.87 -11.93 -3.06
C PHE A 230 -9.66 -10.83 -4.11
N PRO A 231 -9.88 -11.10 -5.40
CA PRO A 231 -9.74 -10.11 -6.49
C PRO A 231 -10.55 -8.82 -6.26
N SER A 232 -11.65 -8.88 -5.53
CA SER A 232 -12.44 -7.71 -5.14
C SER A 232 -11.67 -6.70 -4.29
N ILE A 233 -10.62 -7.08 -3.58
CA ILE A 233 -9.76 -6.15 -2.84
C ILE A 233 -9.13 -5.14 -3.80
N ALA A 234 -8.56 -5.61 -4.90
CA ALA A 234 -7.86 -4.77 -5.87
C ALA A 234 -8.79 -4.09 -6.89
N ARG A 235 -9.89 -4.76 -7.26
CA ARG A 235 -10.72 -4.41 -8.43
C ARG A 235 -12.16 -4.07 -8.10
N GLY A 236 -12.60 -4.33 -6.86
CA GLY A 236 -13.99 -4.17 -6.45
C GLY A 236 -14.42 -2.71 -6.33
N THR A 237 -15.69 -2.48 -6.64
CA THR A 237 -16.36 -1.25 -6.22
C THR A 237 -16.53 -1.23 -4.72
N VAL A 238 -16.33 -0.07 -4.09
CA VAL A 238 -16.35 0.09 -2.63
C VAL A 238 -17.63 0.77 -2.20
N GLU A 239 -18.27 0.24 -1.16
CA GLU A 239 -19.31 0.94 -0.41
C GLU A 239 -18.87 1.06 1.06
N ASN A 240 -19.12 2.20 1.67
CA ASN A 240 -18.73 2.48 3.06
C ASN A 240 -19.93 2.31 3.99
N HIS A 241 -19.78 1.45 5.00
CA HIS A 241 -20.78 1.12 6.02
C HIS A 241 -20.32 1.51 7.43
N SER A 242 -19.35 2.43 7.54
CA SER A 242 -18.78 2.84 8.83
C SER A 242 -19.69 3.79 9.62
N ASP A 243 -20.77 4.31 9.04
CA ASP A 243 -21.74 5.12 9.74
C ASP A 243 -22.48 4.26 10.81
N GLY A 244 -22.63 4.80 12.02
CA GLY A 244 -23.15 4.03 13.16
C GLY A 244 -22.09 3.28 13.98
N GLN A 245 -20.90 3.02 13.45
CA GLN A 245 -19.79 2.46 14.20
C GLN A 245 -19.09 3.52 15.07
N ASN A 246 -18.21 3.09 15.98
CA ASN A 246 -17.32 4.04 16.67
C ASN A 246 -16.25 4.59 15.71
N SER A 247 -15.51 5.62 16.15
CA SER A 247 -14.56 6.33 15.27
C SER A 247 -13.37 5.48 14.79
N TYR A 248 -13.05 4.42 15.51
CA TYR A 248 -11.90 3.54 15.23
C TYR A 248 -12.19 2.46 14.21
N ILE A 249 -13.47 2.19 13.95
CA ILE A 249 -13.92 1.10 13.09
C ILE A 249 -14.20 1.61 11.67
N CYS A 250 -13.66 0.89 10.70
CA CYS A 250 -14.00 1.01 9.29
C CYS A 250 -14.70 -0.27 8.82
N VAL A 251 -15.86 -0.13 8.22
CA VAL A 251 -16.59 -1.23 7.56
C VAL A 251 -16.82 -0.84 6.11
N ILE A 252 -16.28 -1.61 5.19
CA ILE A 252 -16.50 -1.43 3.76
C ILE A 252 -16.87 -2.76 3.11
N THR A 253 -17.69 -2.70 2.05
CA THR A 253 -17.84 -3.83 1.14
C THR A 253 -17.07 -3.57 -0.15
N LYS A 254 -16.58 -4.64 -0.74
CA LYS A 254 -15.98 -4.62 -2.09
C LYS A 254 -16.63 -5.68 -2.95
N THR A 255 -17.09 -5.26 -4.13
CA THR A 255 -17.79 -6.14 -5.08
C THR A 255 -17.06 -6.14 -6.42
N TYR A 256 -16.67 -7.32 -6.89
CA TYR A 256 -16.08 -7.51 -8.21
C TYR A 256 -16.60 -8.80 -8.84
N LEU A 257 -17.26 -8.68 -9.99
CA LEU A 257 -17.99 -9.79 -10.61
C LEU A 257 -18.97 -10.41 -9.61
N ASP A 258 -18.88 -11.71 -9.39
CA ASP A 258 -19.73 -12.45 -8.46
C ASP A 258 -19.19 -12.47 -7.01
N GLU A 259 -18.01 -11.85 -6.78
CA GLU A 259 -17.40 -11.79 -5.47
C GLU A 259 -17.83 -10.52 -4.73
N LYS A 260 -18.45 -10.68 -3.56
CA LYS A 260 -18.69 -9.62 -2.57
C LYS A 260 -18.04 -10.01 -1.26
N ILE A 261 -17.24 -9.13 -0.70
CA ILE A 261 -16.64 -9.29 0.62
C ILE A 261 -16.89 -8.05 1.48
N THR A 262 -16.97 -8.25 2.79
CA THR A 262 -16.99 -7.17 3.77
C THR A 262 -15.64 -7.13 4.48
N ILE A 263 -14.97 -5.98 4.48
CA ILE A 263 -13.69 -5.78 5.16
C ILE A 263 -13.94 -4.88 6.34
N VAL A 264 -13.57 -5.35 7.52
CA VAL A 264 -13.67 -4.61 8.77
C VAL A 264 -12.27 -4.32 9.30
N PHE A 265 -12.00 -3.06 9.64
CA PHE A 265 -10.74 -2.62 10.23
C PHE A 265 -11.02 -2.15 11.65
N ASN A 266 -10.29 -2.66 12.60
CA ASN A 266 -10.13 -2.06 13.91
C ASN A 266 -8.78 -1.32 13.94
N LEU A 267 -8.81 0.00 13.93
CA LEU A 267 -7.58 0.82 14.03
C LEU A 267 -7.20 1.13 15.49
N ASP A 268 -8.07 0.80 16.45
CA ASP A 268 -7.81 1.04 17.87
C ASP A 268 -6.70 0.13 18.41
N SER A 269 -5.99 0.59 19.39
CA SER A 269 -5.06 -0.20 20.21
C SER A 269 -5.76 -1.09 21.26
N PHE A 270 -7.10 -1.10 21.26
CA PHE A 270 -7.93 -1.94 22.13
C PHE A 270 -8.87 -2.82 21.31
N GLU A 271 -9.32 -3.91 21.95
CA GLU A 271 -10.38 -4.77 21.43
C GLU A 271 -11.66 -3.95 21.19
N GLN A 272 -12.35 -4.24 20.09
CA GLN A 272 -13.61 -3.58 19.72
C GLN A 272 -14.70 -4.59 19.40
N ASN A 273 -15.91 -4.31 19.88
CA ASN A 273 -17.11 -5.02 19.47
C ASN A 273 -17.82 -4.24 18.36
N VAL A 274 -18.01 -4.88 17.23
CA VAL A 274 -18.56 -4.30 16.00
C VAL A 274 -19.88 -5.00 15.68
N ILE A 275 -20.92 -4.22 15.44
CA ILE A 275 -22.21 -4.75 14.98
C ILE A 275 -22.24 -4.68 13.45
N ILE A 276 -22.35 -5.82 12.82
CA ILE A 276 -22.45 -5.99 11.37
C ILE A 276 -23.90 -6.27 11.00
N ASP A 277 -24.45 -5.49 10.05
CA ASP A 277 -25.74 -5.84 9.44
C ASP A 277 -25.53 -7.00 8.45
N TYR A 278 -25.43 -8.20 9.01
CA TYR A 278 -25.09 -9.42 8.25
C TYR A 278 -26.13 -9.71 7.15
N ALA A 279 -27.38 -9.36 7.35
CA ALA A 279 -28.44 -9.59 6.37
C ALA A 279 -28.30 -8.66 5.14
N ALA A 280 -28.01 -7.37 5.39
CA ALA A 280 -27.78 -6.41 4.31
C ALA A 280 -26.44 -6.62 3.59
N LEU A 281 -25.40 -7.02 4.34
CA LEU A 281 -24.05 -7.21 3.77
C LEU A 281 -23.84 -8.60 3.19
N GLY A 282 -24.67 -9.58 3.59
CA GLY A 282 -24.61 -10.96 3.09
C GLY A 282 -23.40 -11.75 3.61
N CYS A 283 -22.96 -11.47 4.86
CA CYS A 283 -21.78 -12.10 5.43
C CYS A 283 -22.16 -13.02 6.61
N SER A 284 -21.61 -14.23 6.62
CA SER A 284 -21.90 -15.27 7.60
C SER A 284 -20.69 -15.82 8.34
N GLU A 285 -19.49 -15.63 7.80
CA GLU A 285 -18.25 -16.20 8.37
C GLU A 285 -17.02 -15.32 8.10
N ILE A 286 -15.98 -15.55 8.91
CA ILE A 286 -14.65 -14.98 8.69
C ILE A 286 -13.92 -15.83 7.64
N VAL A 287 -13.50 -15.20 6.54
CA VAL A 287 -12.75 -15.84 5.44
C VAL A 287 -11.33 -15.33 5.30
N GLY A 288 -10.97 -14.30 6.05
CA GLY A 288 -9.61 -13.74 6.05
C GLY A 288 -9.35 -12.85 7.25
N GLU A 289 -8.12 -12.84 7.72
CA GLU A 289 -7.73 -12.10 8.93
C GLU A 289 -6.27 -11.65 8.88
N LEU A 290 -6.01 -10.45 9.42
CA LEU A 290 -4.68 -9.91 9.67
C LEU A 290 -4.65 -9.32 11.08
N TYR A 291 -3.68 -9.73 11.86
CA TYR A 291 -3.47 -9.28 13.24
C TYR A 291 -2.06 -8.73 13.39
N VAL A 292 -1.94 -7.57 14.03
CA VAL A 292 -0.61 -7.02 14.37
C VAL A 292 0.06 -7.86 15.48
N ASP A 293 -0.75 -8.52 16.31
CA ASP A 293 -0.34 -9.52 17.29
C ASP A 293 -1.27 -10.75 17.15
N ASN A 294 -0.69 -11.93 16.95
CA ASN A 294 -1.42 -13.17 16.75
C ASN A 294 -1.87 -13.86 18.07
N SER A 295 -1.65 -13.23 19.22
CA SER A 295 -2.04 -13.77 20.54
C SER A 295 -3.56 -13.90 20.73
N THR A 296 -4.33 -13.04 20.08
CA THR A 296 -5.79 -13.04 20.09
C THR A 296 -6.36 -13.09 18.68
N LYS A 297 -7.53 -13.68 18.52
CA LYS A 297 -8.23 -13.83 17.25
C LYS A 297 -9.58 -13.15 17.28
N ALA A 298 -10.06 -12.70 16.13
CA ALA A 298 -11.43 -12.22 16.00
C ALA A 298 -12.42 -13.36 16.18
N THR A 299 -13.61 -13.04 16.70
CA THR A 299 -14.73 -13.97 16.75
C THR A 299 -15.96 -13.35 16.13
N TYR A 300 -16.66 -14.12 15.32
CA TYR A 300 -17.89 -13.71 14.67
C TYR A 300 -18.98 -14.76 14.89
N ASP A 301 -20.14 -14.35 15.38
CA ASP A 301 -21.23 -15.27 15.73
C ASP A 301 -22.12 -15.66 14.52
N GLY A 302 -21.84 -15.12 13.35
CA GLY A 302 -22.64 -15.34 12.13
C GLY A 302 -23.97 -14.58 12.11
N THR A 303 -24.29 -13.83 13.17
CA THR A 303 -25.55 -13.09 13.33
C THR A 303 -25.36 -11.59 13.52
N GLY A 304 -24.12 -11.11 13.36
CA GLY A 304 -23.79 -9.69 13.35
C GLY A 304 -22.86 -9.22 14.46
N ASN A 305 -22.54 -10.03 15.46
CA ASN A 305 -21.61 -9.63 16.51
C ASN A 305 -20.18 -10.08 16.16
N LEU A 306 -19.31 -9.10 15.91
CA LEU A 306 -17.90 -9.32 15.61
C LEU A 306 -17.04 -8.70 16.70
N THR A 307 -16.25 -9.51 17.40
CA THR A 307 -15.22 -9.04 18.34
C THR A 307 -13.88 -9.02 17.61
N MET A 308 -13.22 -7.87 17.59
CA MET A 308 -11.97 -7.65 16.88
C MET A 308 -10.83 -7.33 17.85
N PRO A 309 -9.72 -8.06 17.78
CA PRO A 309 -8.50 -7.69 18.50
C PRO A 309 -7.99 -6.28 18.15
N PRO A 310 -7.09 -5.73 18.99
CA PRO A 310 -6.41 -4.47 18.67
C PRO A 310 -5.78 -4.49 17.27
N GLN A 311 -5.89 -3.40 16.54
CA GLN A 311 -5.26 -3.19 15.23
C GLN A 311 -5.32 -4.43 14.33
N SER A 312 -6.51 -4.76 13.89
CA SER A 312 -6.80 -5.96 13.11
C SER A 312 -7.64 -5.66 11.88
N ILE A 313 -7.58 -6.54 10.90
CA ILE A 313 -8.41 -6.50 9.69
C ILE A 313 -9.05 -7.87 9.53
N VAL A 314 -10.36 -7.88 9.33
CA VAL A 314 -11.15 -9.11 9.13
C VAL A 314 -11.90 -9.00 7.81
N ILE A 315 -11.93 -10.10 7.07
CA ILE A 315 -12.74 -10.24 5.84
C ILE A 315 -13.85 -11.23 6.13
N LEU A 316 -15.08 -10.77 5.92
CA LEU A 316 -16.30 -11.55 6.05
C LEU A 316 -16.91 -11.86 4.68
N LYS A 317 -17.54 -13.05 4.56
CA LYS A 317 -18.28 -13.45 3.37
C LYS A 317 -19.56 -14.20 3.75
#